data_566efc411f1378e5953cf45c97e68c13
#
_entry.id   566efc411f1378e5953cf45c97e68c13
#
_cell.length_a   1.000
_cell.length_b   1.000
_cell.length_c   1.000
_cell.angle_alpha   90.00
_cell.angle_beta   90.00
_cell.angle_gamma   90.00
#
_symmetry.space_group_name_H-M   'P 1'
#
loop_
_entity.id
_entity.type
_entity.pdbx_description
1 polymer ?
#
loop_
_entity_poly.entity_id
_entity_poly.type
_entity_poly.pdbx_seq_one_letter_code
_entity_poly.pdbx_strand_id
1 'polypeptide(L)'
;MRLFTAVVSAVFVAIGVLMIADGRSLGWLVAGFFAVCLLVAIFEPWLPKPNVECEYRLAITNHDVACEHPKRPREAIRWENVERIWLVITSDGPRLPDHWLLLEGEVGGCSFPTEAVGFEAIWDKLERRFAGFDYGPLIRGGTDGARYLCWDRQSSAASDRRREGRSS
;
A
#
# COMPACT_ATOMS: atom_id res chain seq x y z
N MET A 1 -16.31 -13.08 3.02
CA MET A 1 -15.32 -13.98 3.65
C MET A 1 -15.66 -14.35 5.10
N ARG A 2 -15.93 -13.41 6.00
CA ARG A 2 -16.18 -13.66 7.46
C ARG A 2 -17.30 -14.63 7.77
N LEU A 3 -18.46 -14.46 7.13
CA LEU A 3 -19.61 -15.35 7.33
C LEU A 3 -19.28 -16.80 6.96
N PHE A 4 -18.53 -16.98 5.88
CA PHE A 4 -18.08 -18.30 5.44
C PHE A 4 -17.16 -18.97 6.48
N THR A 5 -16.18 -18.23 7.02
CA THR A 5 -15.28 -18.74 8.06
C THR A 5 -16.04 -19.13 9.33
N ALA A 6 -16.99 -18.30 9.78
CA ALA A 6 -17.79 -18.58 10.95
C ALA A 6 -18.67 -19.84 10.76
N VAL A 7 -19.31 -19.98 9.60
CA VAL A 7 -20.15 -21.16 9.30
C VAL A 7 -19.29 -22.42 9.22
N VAL A 8 -18.15 -22.38 8.54
CA VAL A 8 -17.22 -23.53 8.47
C VAL A 8 -16.73 -23.93 9.86
N SER A 9 -16.32 -22.95 10.69
CA SER A 9 -15.87 -23.24 12.05
C SER A 9 -16.98 -23.85 12.90
N ALA A 10 -18.22 -23.38 12.80
CA ALA A 10 -19.36 -23.94 13.54
C ALA A 10 -19.65 -25.40 13.14
N VAL A 11 -19.57 -25.73 11.86
CA VAL A 11 -19.73 -27.10 11.36
C VAL A 11 -18.66 -28.04 11.94
N PHE A 12 -17.39 -27.60 11.94
CA PHE A 12 -16.30 -28.41 12.50
C PHE A 12 -16.36 -28.55 14.01
N VAL A 13 -16.87 -27.57 14.74
CA VAL A 13 -17.17 -27.69 16.16
C VAL A 13 -18.22 -28.81 16.40
N ALA A 14 -19.30 -28.81 15.62
CA ALA A 14 -20.35 -29.84 15.72
C ALA A 14 -19.80 -31.25 15.42
N ILE A 15 -18.97 -31.39 14.38
CA ILE A 15 -18.30 -32.66 14.05
C ILE A 15 -17.39 -33.09 15.20
N GLY A 16 -16.60 -32.20 15.78
CA GLY A 16 -15.75 -32.51 16.93
C GLY A 16 -16.54 -33.00 18.14
N VAL A 17 -17.68 -32.38 18.43
CA VAL A 17 -18.59 -32.81 19.51
C VAL A 17 -19.15 -34.21 19.24
N LEU A 18 -19.58 -34.52 18.02
CA LEU A 18 -20.04 -35.87 17.66
C LEU A 18 -18.93 -36.91 17.82
N MET A 19 -17.69 -36.60 17.45
CA MET A 19 -16.55 -37.48 17.64
C MET A 19 -16.25 -37.73 19.13
N ILE A 20 -16.46 -36.74 19.98
CA ILE A 20 -16.35 -36.92 21.45
C ILE A 20 -17.43 -37.87 21.97
N ALA A 21 -18.66 -37.70 21.48
CA ALA A 21 -19.78 -38.60 21.86
C ALA A 21 -19.52 -40.07 21.45
N ASP A 22 -18.81 -40.28 20.32
CA ASP A 22 -18.36 -41.60 19.88
C ASP A 22 -17.12 -42.12 20.63
N GLY A 23 -16.67 -41.43 21.69
CA GLY A 23 -15.53 -41.82 22.51
C GLY A 23 -14.15 -41.60 21.88
N ARG A 24 -14.06 -40.81 20.80
CA ARG A 24 -12.81 -40.53 20.11
C ARG A 24 -12.10 -39.32 20.73
N SER A 25 -10.93 -39.54 21.33
CA SER A 25 -10.13 -38.48 21.95
C SER A 25 -9.72 -37.34 21.00
N LEU A 26 -9.59 -37.62 19.70
CA LEU A 26 -9.30 -36.64 18.68
C LEU A 26 -10.39 -35.56 18.55
N GLY A 27 -11.65 -35.91 18.94
CA GLY A 27 -12.76 -34.95 18.92
C GLY A 27 -12.51 -33.70 19.77
N TRP A 28 -11.80 -33.83 20.89
CA TRP A 28 -11.45 -32.71 21.77
C TRP A 28 -10.52 -31.71 21.08
N LEU A 29 -9.55 -32.15 20.28
CA LEU A 29 -8.64 -31.29 19.52
C LEU A 29 -9.39 -30.56 18.42
N VAL A 30 -10.24 -31.26 17.67
CA VAL A 30 -11.04 -30.68 16.60
C VAL A 30 -12.01 -29.64 17.15
N ALA A 31 -12.81 -29.99 18.15
CA ALA A 31 -13.77 -29.09 18.75
C ALA A 31 -13.09 -27.87 19.38
N GLY A 32 -12.00 -28.08 20.13
CA GLY A 32 -11.25 -26.97 20.76
C GLY A 32 -10.64 -26.00 19.78
N PHE A 33 -9.97 -26.49 18.75
CA PHE A 33 -9.37 -25.65 17.72
C PHE A 33 -10.41 -24.79 16.99
N PHE A 34 -11.48 -25.40 16.50
CA PHE A 34 -12.52 -24.69 15.77
C PHE A 34 -13.39 -23.79 16.66
N ALA A 35 -13.54 -24.10 17.95
CA ALA A 35 -14.17 -23.22 18.93
C ALA A 35 -13.35 -21.92 19.10
N VAL A 36 -12.02 -22.00 19.17
CA VAL A 36 -11.15 -20.83 19.24
C VAL A 36 -11.25 -20.01 17.93
N CYS A 37 -11.23 -20.65 16.76
CA CYS A 37 -11.41 -19.97 15.48
C CYS A 37 -12.76 -19.25 15.39
N LEU A 38 -13.82 -19.89 15.89
CA LEU A 38 -15.16 -19.30 15.94
C LEU A 38 -15.22 -18.09 16.87
N LEU A 39 -14.62 -18.19 18.06
CA LEU A 39 -14.51 -17.07 19.00
C LEU A 39 -13.75 -15.91 18.38
N VAL A 40 -12.61 -16.15 17.74
CA VAL A 40 -11.85 -15.10 17.04
C VAL A 40 -12.71 -14.45 15.96
N ALA A 41 -13.43 -15.22 15.13
CA ALA A 41 -14.30 -14.68 14.09
C ALA A 41 -15.47 -13.84 14.63
N ILE A 42 -16.00 -14.19 15.82
CA ILE A 42 -17.06 -13.44 16.49
C ILE A 42 -16.52 -12.17 17.14
N PHE A 43 -15.35 -12.24 17.79
CA PHE A 43 -14.78 -11.12 18.53
C PHE A 43 -13.92 -10.19 17.69
N GLU A 44 -13.48 -10.61 16.48
CA GLU A 44 -12.71 -9.77 15.55
C GLU A 44 -13.31 -8.36 15.30
N PRO A 45 -14.66 -8.20 15.17
CA PRO A 45 -15.25 -6.86 15.00
C PRO A 45 -15.14 -5.97 16.24
N TRP A 46 -14.97 -6.59 17.42
CA TRP A 46 -14.91 -5.90 18.72
C TRP A 46 -13.46 -5.66 19.18
N LEU A 47 -12.51 -6.37 18.58
CA LEU A 47 -11.10 -6.07 18.79
C LEU A 47 -10.83 -4.69 18.20
N PRO A 48 -10.21 -3.78 18.99
CA PRO A 48 -9.75 -2.52 18.44
C PRO A 48 -8.82 -2.87 17.28
N LYS A 49 -9.28 -2.59 16.08
CA LYS A 49 -8.37 -2.60 14.93
C LYS A 49 -7.28 -1.64 15.30
N PRO A 50 -6.00 -2.03 15.27
CA PRO A 50 -4.97 -1.04 15.33
C PRO A 50 -5.31 -0.06 14.20
N ASN A 51 -5.72 1.15 14.58
CA ASN A 51 -5.75 2.26 13.65
C ASN A 51 -4.27 2.44 13.26
N VAL A 52 -3.88 1.77 12.21
CA VAL A 52 -2.71 2.14 11.45
C VAL A 52 -3.18 3.38 10.67
N GLU A 53 -3.48 4.45 11.41
CA GLU A 53 -3.47 5.77 10.82
C GLU A 53 -2.08 5.89 10.24
N CYS A 54 -2.02 5.99 8.94
CA CYS A 54 -0.75 6.22 8.29
C CYS A 54 -0.19 7.50 8.89
N GLU A 55 0.84 7.37 9.73
CA GLU A 55 1.45 8.51 10.44
C GLU A 55 2.08 9.51 9.46
N TYR A 56 2.14 9.15 8.18
CA TYR A 56 2.65 9.98 7.10
C TYR A 56 1.60 10.98 6.63
N ARG A 57 1.97 12.25 6.61
CA ARG A 57 1.14 13.35 6.12
C ARG A 57 1.87 14.07 4.99
N LEU A 58 1.15 14.32 3.90
CA LEU A 58 1.67 15.08 2.77
C LEU A 58 1.20 16.55 2.85
N ALA A 59 2.14 17.45 2.83
CA ALA A 59 1.90 18.86 2.61
C ALA A 59 2.24 19.18 1.14
N ILE A 60 1.21 19.37 0.31
CA ILE A 60 1.35 19.60 -1.13
C ILE A 60 1.02 21.05 -1.42
N THR A 61 2.00 21.77 -1.96
CA THR A 61 1.83 23.16 -2.40
C THR A 61 1.96 23.27 -3.93
N ASN A 62 1.87 24.49 -4.45
CA ASN A 62 2.14 24.73 -5.85
C ASN A 62 3.63 24.64 -6.21
N HIS A 63 4.52 24.73 -5.23
CA HIS A 63 5.97 24.79 -5.42
C HIS A 63 6.70 23.53 -4.98
N ASP A 64 6.18 22.85 -3.96
CA ASP A 64 6.85 21.72 -3.33
C ASP A 64 5.86 20.66 -2.85
N VAL A 65 6.41 19.50 -2.52
CA VAL A 65 5.77 18.46 -1.73
C VAL A 65 6.66 18.13 -0.55
N ALA A 66 6.07 17.99 0.61
CA ALA A 66 6.75 17.58 1.83
C ALA A 66 6.02 16.40 2.48
N CYS A 67 6.79 15.46 2.98
CA CYS A 67 6.30 14.35 3.77
C CYS A 67 6.70 14.57 5.24
N GLU A 68 5.72 14.47 6.11
CA GLU A 68 5.88 14.62 7.55
C GLU A 68 5.52 13.32 8.25
N HIS A 69 6.36 12.91 9.20
CA HIS A 69 6.15 11.75 10.06
C HIS A 69 6.66 12.07 11.46
N PRO A 70 5.93 11.71 12.55
CA PRO A 70 6.31 12.09 13.93
C PRO A 70 7.70 11.62 14.38
N LYS A 71 8.19 10.53 13.80
CA LYS A 71 9.45 9.87 14.20
C LYS A 71 10.56 9.98 13.16
N ARG A 72 10.36 10.70 12.04
CA ARG A 72 11.34 10.86 10.97
C ARG A 72 11.55 12.32 10.64
N PRO A 73 12.72 12.71 10.13
CA PRO A 73 12.92 14.06 9.64
C PRO A 73 11.94 14.36 8.51
N ARG A 74 11.52 15.61 8.42
CA ARG A 74 10.68 16.07 7.31
C ARG A 74 11.48 15.99 6.01
N GLU A 75 10.94 15.29 5.04
CA GLU A 75 11.47 15.25 3.67
C GLU A 75 10.66 16.21 2.81
N ALA A 76 11.32 17.00 1.97
CA ALA A 76 10.65 17.92 1.06
C ALA A 76 11.44 18.07 -0.24
N ILE A 77 10.72 18.21 -1.35
CA ILE A 77 11.32 18.48 -2.65
C ILE A 77 10.46 19.48 -3.42
N ARG A 78 11.10 20.42 -4.14
CA ARG A 78 10.41 21.29 -5.08
C ARG A 78 10.09 20.54 -6.35
N TRP A 79 8.92 20.77 -6.93
CA TRP A 79 8.50 20.12 -8.16
C TRP A 79 9.48 20.33 -9.33
N GLU A 80 10.09 21.51 -9.40
CA GLU A 80 11.07 21.87 -10.43
C GLU A 80 12.40 21.09 -10.32
N ASN A 81 12.72 20.60 -9.11
CA ASN A 81 13.93 19.83 -8.83
C ASN A 81 13.74 18.31 -8.95
N VAL A 82 12.51 17.85 -9.22
CA VAL A 82 12.26 16.42 -9.43
C VAL A 82 12.86 16.00 -10.77
N GLU A 83 13.73 15.02 -10.74
CA GLU A 83 14.36 14.44 -11.93
C GLU A 83 13.78 13.09 -12.31
N ARG A 84 13.43 12.27 -11.31
CA ARG A 84 12.84 10.95 -11.50
C ARG A 84 11.76 10.70 -10.46
N ILE A 85 10.79 9.90 -10.87
CA ILE A 85 9.74 9.43 -9.98
C ILE A 85 9.68 7.91 -10.07
N TRP A 86 9.80 7.27 -8.90
CA TRP A 86 9.80 5.83 -8.78
C TRP A 86 8.62 5.37 -7.94
N LEU A 87 8.03 4.26 -8.32
CA LEU A 87 7.22 3.43 -7.44
C LEU A 87 8.11 2.33 -6.87
N VAL A 88 8.20 2.25 -5.57
CA VAL A 88 8.93 1.21 -4.84
C VAL A 88 7.91 0.36 -4.11
N ILE A 89 7.93 -0.94 -4.34
CA ILE A 89 7.08 -1.90 -3.66
C ILE A 89 7.94 -2.65 -2.67
N THR A 90 7.56 -2.57 -1.40
CA THR A 90 8.22 -3.28 -0.31
C THR A 90 7.35 -4.45 0.15
N SER A 91 7.97 -5.44 0.79
CA SER A 91 7.26 -6.58 1.40
C SER A 91 7.40 -6.56 2.92
N ASP A 92 7.22 -5.38 3.51
CA ASP A 92 7.47 -5.17 4.95
C ASP A 92 6.36 -5.74 5.85
N GLY A 93 5.37 -6.43 5.24
CA GLY A 93 4.33 -7.16 5.94
C GLY A 93 3.05 -6.33 6.18
N PRO A 94 2.02 -6.92 6.78
CA PRO A 94 0.64 -6.40 6.77
C PRO A 94 0.43 -5.15 7.65
N ARG A 95 1.46 -4.62 8.27
CA ARG A 95 1.38 -3.45 9.18
C ARG A 95 2.10 -2.22 8.67
N LEU A 96 2.88 -2.35 7.60
CA LEU A 96 3.64 -1.25 6.99
C LEU A 96 3.12 -1.01 5.58
N PRO A 97 3.19 0.23 5.08
CA PRO A 97 2.84 0.54 3.70
C PRO A 97 3.72 -0.23 2.72
N ASP A 98 3.11 -0.89 1.76
CA ASP A 98 3.83 -1.71 0.77
C ASP A 98 4.23 -0.91 -0.48
N HIS A 99 3.54 0.20 -0.75
CA HIS A 99 3.74 1.02 -1.94
C HIS A 99 4.25 2.41 -1.57
N TRP A 100 5.41 2.76 -2.11
CA TRP A 100 6.06 4.04 -1.86
C TRP A 100 6.29 4.80 -3.15
N LEU A 101 5.93 6.06 -3.18
CA LEU A 101 6.34 6.97 -4.23
C LEU A 101 7.61 7.70 -3.77
N LEU A 102 8.67 7.61 -4.59
CA LEU A 102 9.94 8.29 -4.36
C LEU A 102 10.17 9.33 -5.45
N LEU A 103 10.19 10.58 -5.06
CA LEU A 103 10.57 11.71 -5.90
C LEU A 103 12.06 11.99 -5.68
N GLU A 104 12.86 11.76 -6.70
CA GLU A 104 14.31 11.91 -6.68
C GLU A 104 14.72 13.18 -7.42
N GLY A 105 15.58 13.99 -6.81
CA GLY A 105 16.21 15.16 -7.42
C GLY A 105 17.73 15.07 -7.33
N GLU A 106 18.43 16.06 -7.91
CA GLU A 106 19.90 16.13 -7.89
C GLU A 106 20.46 16.20 -6.47
N VAL A 107 19.80 16.95 -5.58
CA VAL A 107 20.19 17.12 -4.17
C VAL A 107 19.04 16.68 -3.27
N GLY A 108 18.90 15.38 -3.06
CA GLY A 108 17.89 14.82 -2.18
C GLY A 108 16.58 14.44 -2.86
N GLY A 109 15.60 14.06 -2.05
CA GLY A 109 14.31 13.59 -2.53
C GLY A 109 13.24 13.65 -1.45
N CYS A 110 12.05 13.16 -1.79
CA CYS A 110 10.94 12.99 -0.87
C CYS A 110 10.29 11.63 -1.13
N SER A 111 10.17 10.82 -0.08
CA SER A 111 9.55 9.51 -0.14
C SER A 111 8.31 9.46 0.75
N PHE A 112 7.23 8.88 0.24
CA PHE A 112 6.00 8.74 0.99
C PHE A 112 5.18 7.55 0.51
N PRO A 113 4.42 6.92 1.42
CA PRO A 113 3.57 5.80 1.06
C PRO A 113 2.30 6.29 0.34
N THR A 114 1.72 5.43 -0.47
CA THR A 114 0.48 5.72 -1.20
C THR A 114 -0.74 5.87 -0.28
N GLU A 115 -0.66 5.35 0.95
CA GLU A 115 -1.67 5.51 1.98
C GLU A 115 -1.50 6.78 2.83
N ALA A 116 -0.51 7.63 2.55
CA ALA A 116 -0.28 8.87 3.31
C ALA A 116 -1.51 9.79 3.26
N VAL A 117 -1.79 10.44 4.38
CA VAL A 117 -2.87 11.43 4.46
C VAL A 117 -2.58 12.59 3.50
N GLY A 118 -3.50 12.85 2.57
CA GLY A 118 -3.35 13.86 1.53
C GLY A 118 -2.77 13.33 0.21
N PHE A 119 -2.51 12.03 0.10
CA PHE A 119 -1.99 11.43 -1.13
C PHE A 119 -2.88 11.66 -2.36
N GLU A 120 -4.20 11.68 -2.20
CA GLU A 120 -5.14 11.90 -3.31
C GLU A 120 -4.87 13.20 -4.07
N ALA A 121 -4.44 14.25 -3.38
CA ALA A 121 -4.16 15.54 -3.98
C ALA A 121 -2.88 15.54 -4.87
N ILE A 122 -2.07 14.48 -4.81
CA ILE A 122 -0.84 14.38 -5.59
C ILE A 122 -1.14 14.07 -7.06
N TRP A 123 -2.22 13.35 -7.35
CA TRP A 123 -2.57 12.92 -8.70
C TRP A 123 -2.72 14.10 -9.66
N ASP A 124 -3.44 15.13 -9.26
CA ASP A 124 -3.58 16.36 -10.04
C ASP A 124 -2.25 17.03 -10.35
N LYS A 125 -1.27 16.93 -9.44
CA LYS A 125 0.05 17.52 -9.63
C LYS A 125 0.92 16.67 -10.54
N LEU A 126 0.85 15.35 -10.41
CA LEU A 126 1.59 14.43 -11.28
C LEU A 126 1.12 14.57 -12.73
N GLU A 127 -0.18 14.56 -12.96
CA GLU A 127 -0.75 14.67 -14.30
C GLU A 127 -0.39 15.99 -14.99
N ARG A 128 -0.49 17.11 -14.27
CA ARG A 128 -0.24 18.45 -14.85
C ARG A 128 1.21 18.78 -15.05
N ARG A 129 2.13 18.21 -14.25
CA ARG A 129 3.53 18.60 -14.24
C ARG A 129 4.48 17.62 -14.90
N PHE A 130 4.13 16.34 -14.92
CA PHE A 130 4.99 15.27 -15.37
C PHE A 130 4.40 14.58 -16.59
N ALA A 131 4.46 15.27 -17.73
CA ALA A 131 3.97 14.75 -19.00
C ALA A 131 4.64 13.38 -19.31
N GLY A 132 3.82 12.39 -19.65
CA GLY A 132 4.30 11.03 -19.91
C GLY A 132 4.54 10.19 -18.65
N PHE A 133 4.01 10.59 -17.50
CA PHE A 133 4.03 9.76 -16.28
C PHE A 133 3.35 8.41 -16.54
N ASP A 134 4.04 7.30 -16.23
CA ASP A 134 3.51 5.95 -16.36
C ASP A 134 2.77 5.52 -15.11
N TYR A 135 1.45 5.48 -15.19
CA TYR A 135 0.58 4.99 -14.12
C TYR A 135 0.47 3.46 -14.09
N GLY A 136 1.00 2.77 -15.09
CA GLY A 136 0.86 1.33 -15.24
C GLY A 136 1.31 0.54 -14.01
N PRO A 137 2.46 0.80 -13.40
CA PRO A 137 2.91 0.12 -12.19
C PRO A 137 1.98 0.30 -10.99
N LEU A 138 1.42 1.51 -10.83
CA LEU A 138 0.49 1.84 -9.73
C LEU A 138 -0.86 1.13 -9.88
N ILE A 139 -1.34 0.95 -11.13
CA ILE A 139 -2.64 0.34 -11.41
C ILE A 139 -2.58 -1.19 -11.39
N ARG A 140 -1.53 -1.76 -11.97
CA ARG A 140 -1.42 -3.22 -12.14
C ARG A 140 -0.93 -3.94 -10.90
N GLY A 141 -0.43 -3.22 -9.90
CA GLY A 141 0.36 -3.79 -8.83
C GLY A 141 1.69 -4.31 -9.36
N GLY A 142 2.71 -4.28 -8.57
CA GLY A 142 4.02 -4.80 -8.93
C GLY A 142 4.37 -6.06 -8.14
N THR A 143 5.49 -6.66 -8.48
CA THR A 143 6.08 -7.75 -7.71
C THR A 143 6.75 -7.17 -6.47
N ASP A 144 6.61 -7.86 -5.33
CA ASP A 144 7.29 -7.51 -4.07
C ASP A 144 8.79 -7.28 -4.26
N GLY A 145 9.30 -6.22 -3.63
CA GLY A 145 10.71 -5.85 -3.71
C GLY A 145 11.12 -5.19 -5.03
N ALA A 146 10.17 -4.81 -5.89
CA ALA A 146 10.45 -4.20 -7.18
C ALA A 146 10.46 -2.66 -7.13
N ARG A 147 11.22 -2.07 -8.04
CA ARG A 147 11.30 -0.63 -8.24
C ARG A 147 10.96 -0.31 -9.69
N TYR A 148 9.96 0.55 -9.91
CA TYR A 148 9.46 0.91 -11.22
C TYR A 148 9.69 2.40 -11.48
N LEU A 149 10.33 2.73 -12.58
CA LEU A 149 10.47 4.11 -13.03
C LEU A 149 9.14 4.56 -13.64
N CYS A 150 8.49 5.54 -13.01
CA CYS A 150 7.23 6.09 -13.48
C CYS A 150 7.43 7.35 -14.35
N TRP A 151 8.50 8.10 -14.12
CA TRP A 151 8.84 9.29 -14.90
C TRP A 151 10.32 9.62 -14.79
N ASP A 152 10.88 10.16 -15.89
CA ASP A 152 12.27 10.63 -15.97
C ASP A 152 12.32 11.89 -16.83
N ARG A 153 12.96 12.92 -16.31
CA ARG A 153 13.07 14.24 -16.98
C ARG A 153 13.79 14.15 -18.32
N GLN A 154 14.84 13.34 -18.41
CA GLN A 154 15.66 13.24 -19.61
C GLN A 154 14.90 12.57 -20.76
N SER A 155 14.17 11.49 -20.43
CA SER A 155 13.37 10.77 -21.42
C SER A 155 12.18 11.59 -21.92
N SER A 156 11.54 12.36 -21.02
CA SER A 156 10.44 13.26 -21.34
C SER A 156 10.88 14.38 -22.29
N ALA A 157 11.99 15.05 -21.99
CA ALA A 157 12.55 16.10 -22.84
C ALA A 157 13.01 15.60 -24.25
N ALA A 158 13.44 14.33 -24.33
CA ALA A 158 13.80 13.72 -25.61
C ALA A 158 12.57 13.40 -26.48
N SER A 159 11.46 13.00 -25.84
CA SER A 159 10.20 12.73 -26.53
C SER A 159 9.55 13.99 -27.10
N ASP A 160 9.61 15.11 -26.40
CA ASP A 160 9.07 16.39 -26.84
C ASP A 160 9.84 16.95 -28.06
N ARG A 161 11.17 16.88 -28.05
CA ARG A 161 12.00 17.27 -29.21
C ARG A 161 11.69 16.46 -30.46
N ARG A 162 11.37 15.15 -30.33
CA ARG A 162 10.98 14.34 -31.49
C ARG A 162 9.61 14.69 -32.05
N ARG A 163 8.69 15.18 -31.21
CA ARG A 163 7.36 15.63 -31.67
C ARG A 163 7.44 16.97 -32.45
N GLU A 164 8.23 17.90 -31.96
CA GLU A 164 8.44 19.20 -32.61
C GLU A 164 9.12 19.05 -33.97
N GLY A 165 10.15 18.19 -34.09
CA GLY A 165 10.85 17.93 -35.35
C GLY A 165 10.03 17.18 -36.41
N ARG A 166 8.83 16.67 -36.07
CA ARG A 166 7.95 15.97 -37.03
C ARG A 166 6.81 16.84 -37.57
N SER A 167 6.62 18.03 -37.00
CA SER A 167 5.59 19.01 -37.37
C SER A 167 6.13 20.14 -38.22
N SER A 168 7.41 20.14 -38.56
CA SER A 168 8.06 21.05 -39.53
C SER A 168 8.32 20.35 -40.85
#